data_c08ec3c7e8453603c021f920204873c3
#
_entry.id   c08ec3c7e8453603c021f920204873c3
#
_cell.length_a   1.000
_cell.length_b   1.000
_cell.length_c   1.000
_cell.angle_alpha   90.00
_cell.angle_beta   90.00
_cell.angle_gamma   90.00
#
_symmetry.space_group_name_H-M   'P 1'
#
loop_
_entity.id
_entity.type
_entity.pdbx_description
1 polymer ?
#
loop_
_entity_poly.entity_id
_entity_poly.type
_entity_poly.pdbx_seq_one_letter_code
_entity_poly.pdbx_strand_id
1 'polypeptide(L)'
;EKTKMYNSKKGQANYLTFQILTGKNAQNFIRMQVSDSIQELDKVDTKGNKWWQKKVGSLHKSSGNYMWSMNKNMSYNSKNTERQNHRRVIYYNYKDSGEKDFWRFRERVKKAMVAANFGQNMNVMYCNSGCDGNMVQVRFHHKNFTGQNNDYGKPLTDMIAKYDELYGKDAY
;
A
#
# COMPACT_ATOMS: atom_id res chain seq x y z
N GLU A 1 0.68 -1.38 -20.13
CA GLU A 1 1.17 -2.12 -21.31
C GLU A 1 2.68 -2.34 -21.27
N LYS A 2 3.52 -1.30 -21.16
CA LYS A 2 4.99 -1.42 -21.11
C LYS A 2 5.48 -2.32 -19.99
N THR A 3 4.91 -2.21 -18.81
CA THR A 3 5.26 -3.09 -17.68
C THR A 3 4.87 -4.55 -17.96
N LYS A 4 3.70 -4.79 -18.58
CA LYS A 4 3.28 -6.13 -18.99
C LYS A 4 4.26 -6.75 -20.00
N MET A 5 4.69 -5.98 -20.98
CA MET A 5 5.70 -6.43 -21.97
C MET A 5 7.04 -6.75 -21.32
N TYR A 6 7.50 -5.92 -20.38
CA TYR A 6 8.72 -6.16 -19.61
C TYR A 6 8.63 -7.49 -18.86
N ASN A 7 7.58 -7.66 -18.04
CA ASN A 7 7.41 -8.86 -17.21
C ASN A 7 7.32 -10.15 -18.07
N SER A 8 6.67 -10.09 -19.22
CA SER A 8 6.43 -11.28 -20.04
C SER A 8 7.61 -11.71 -20.91
N LYS A 9 8.55 -10.80 -21.24
CA LYS A 9 9.54 -11.07 -22.28
C LYS A 9 11.00 -10.87 -21.89
N LYS A 10 11.30 -9.91 -21.05
CA LYS A 10 12.69 -9.43 -20.88
C LYS A 10 13.18 -9.37 -19.44
N GLY A 11 12.28 -9.15 -18.50
CA GLY A 11 12.64 -9.01 -17.09
C GLY A 11 12.65 -10.33 -16.33
N GLN A 12 13.49 -10.41 -15.31
CA GLN A 12 13.45 -11.47 -14.28
C GLN A 12 12.59 -11.01 -13.09
N ALA A 13 12.50 -9.70 -12.86
CA ALA A 13 11.69 -9.12 -11.81
C ALA A 13 10.28 -8.79 -12.32
N ASN A 14 9.27 -9.10 -11.53
CA ASN A 14 7.89 -8.75 -11.82
C ASN A 14 7.53 -7.39 -11.22
N TYR A 15 6.93 -6.54 -12.04
CA TYR A 15 6.51 -5.21 -11.65
C TYR A 15 4.99 -5.06 -11.71
N LEU A 16 4.45 -4.38 -10.70
CA LEU A 16 3.08 -3.86 -10.71
C LEU A 16 3.12 -2.38 -11.05
N THR A 17 2.19 -1.94 -11.90
CA THR A 17 2.06 -0.52 -12.25
C THR A 17 0.66 -0.04 -11.91
N PHE A 18 0.56 1.05 -11.18
CA PHE A 18 -0.67 1.73 -10.83
C PHE A 18 -0.65 3.15 -11.38
N GLN A 19 -1.78 3.61 -11.91
CA GLN A 19 -2.00 5.02 -12.18
C GLN A 19 -2.55 5.70 -10.93
N ILE A 20 -2.03 6.87 -10.61
CA ILE A 20 -2.55 7.72 -9.54
C ILE A 20 -3.73 8.50 -10.10
N LEU A 21 -4.92 8.26 -9.57
CA LEU A 21 -6.15 8.85 -10.09
C LEU A 21 -6.51 10.17 -9.41
N THR A 22 -6.11 10.36 -8.14
CA THR A 22 -6.46 11.53 -7.34
C THR A 22 -5.30 12.00 -6.50
N GLY A 23 -5.36 13.24 -6.00
CA GLY A 23 -4.35 13.85 -5.13
C GLY A 23 -3.25 14.58 -5.90
N LYS A 24 -2.24 15.06 -5.16
CA LYS A 24 -1.15 15.92 -5.68
C LYS A 24 -0.43 15.34 -6.90
N ASN A 25 -0.30 14.01 -6.96
CA ASN A 25 0.43 13.31 -8.01
C ASN A 25 -0.51 12.64 -9.02
N ALA A 26 -1.77 13.10 -9.16
CA ALA A 26 -2.71 12.58 -10.15
C ALA A 26 -2.10 12.58 -11.56
N GLN A 27 -2.50 11.59 -12.37
CA GLN A 27 -1.98 11.30 -13.70
C GLN A 27 -0.58 10.67 -13.77
N ASN A 28 0.16 10.62 -12.67
CA ASN A 28 1.43 9.91 -12.59
C ASN A 28 1.23 8.41 -12.39
N PHE A 29 2.33 7.66 -12.49
CA PHE A 29 2.34 6.21 -12.33
C PHE A 29 3.27 5.81 -11.19
N ILE A 30 2.87 4.80 -10.44
CA ILE A 30 3.73 4.09 -9.50
C ILE A 30 4.07 2.74 -10.11
N ARG A 31 5.34 2.43 -10.24
CA ARG A 31 5.85 1.12 -10.63
C ARG A 31 6.52 0.48 -9.42
N MET A 32 6.06 -0.70 -9.03
CA MET A 32 6.55 -1.40 -7.85
C MET A 32 7.09 -2.77 -8.23
N GLN A 33 8.23 -3.12 -7.67
CA GLN A 33 8.68 -4.49 -7.55
C GLN A 33 8.27 -5.00 -6.17
N VAL A 34 7.71 -6.21 -6.12
CA VAL A 34 7.40 -6.90 -4.87
C VAL A 34 8.41 -8.02 -4.71
N SER A 35 8.95 -8.17 -3.51
CA SER A 35 9.93 -9.18 -3.16
C SER A 35 9.57 -9.77 -1.79
N ASP A 36 9.78 -11.06 -1.61
CA ASP A 36 9.51 -11.75 -0.35
C ASP A 36 10.66 -11.57 0.67
N SER A 37 11.84 -11.20 0.17
CA SER A 37 13.00 -10.91 1.01
C SER A 37 13.86 -9.79 0.43
N ILE A 38 14.62 -9.11 1.28
CA ILE A 38 15.54 -8.05 0.85
C ILE A 38 16.67 -8.59 -0.04
N GLN A 39 17.08 -9.83 0.19
CA GLN A 39 18.16 -10.48 -0.59
C GLN A 39 17.78 -10.67 -2.07
N GLU A 40 16.49 -10.75 -2.38
CA GLU A 40 16.05 -10.82 -3.76
C GLU A 40 16.30 -9.50 -4.51
N LEU A 41 16.35 -8.37 -3.81
CA LEU A 41 16.64 -7.06 -4.39
C LEU A 41 18.12 -6.91 -4.81
N ASP A 42 19.02 -7.74 -4.25
CA ASP A 42 20.43 -7.78 -4.65
C ASP A 42 20.61 -8.37 -6.06
N LYS A 43 19.62 -9.09 -6.55
CA LYS A 43 19.61 -9.68 -7.90
C LYS A 43 19.29 -8.62 -8.94
N VAL A 44 20.32 -7.98 -9.50
CA VAL A 44 20.14 -6.94 -10.51
C VAL A 44 19.71 -7.56 -11.84
N ASP A 45 18.52 -7.24 -12.29
CA ASP A 45 18.04 -7.60 -13.62
C ASP A 45 18.64 -6.70 -14.71
N THR A 46 19.94 -6.89 -14.99
CA THR A 46 20.68 -6.07 -15.96
C THR A 46 20.05 -6.11 -17.36
N LYS A 47 19.59 -7.28 -17.80
CA LYS A 47 19.00 -7.46 -19.13
C LYS A 47 17.66 -6.74 -19.24
N GLY A 48 16.79 -6.90 -18.24
CA GLY A 48 15.52 -6.22 -18.18
C GLY A 48 15.67 -4.70 -18.03
N ASN A 49 16.62 -4.24 -17.23
CA ASN A 49 16.88 -2.82 -17.06
C ASN A 49 17.39 -2.16 -18.37
N LYS A 50 18.31 -2.80 -19.09
CA LYS A 50 18.75 -2.31 -20.41
C LYS A 50 17.60 -2.22 -21.40
N TRP A 51 16.74 -3.24 -21.42
CA TRP A 51 15.55 -3.24 -22.29
C TRP A 51 14.57 -2.13 -21.91
N TRP A 52 14.31 -1.96 -20.60
CA TRP A 52 13.44 -0.89 -20.09
C TRP A 52 13.96 0.50 -20.48
N GLN A 53 15.24 0.77 -20.25
CA GLN A 53 15.85 2.05 -20.63
C GLN A 53 15.72 2.32 -22.14
N LYS A 54 15.98 1.33 -22.98
CA LYS A 54 15.85 1.47 -24.42
C LYS A 54 14.41 1.75 -24.88
N LYS A 55 13.39 1.17 -24.23
CA LYS A 55 11.99 1.22 -24.67
C LYS A 55 11.14 2.25 -23.95
N VAL A 56 11.50 2.61 -22.75
CA VAL A 56 10.68 3.42 -21.83
C VAL A 56 11.46 4.61 -21.26
N GLY A 57 12.78 4.52 -21.15
CA GLY A 57 13.61 5.52 -20.47
C GLY A 57 13.36 6.95 -20.92
N SER A 58 13.23 7.20 -22.23
CA SER A 58 12.94 8.52 -22.79
C SER A 58 11.48 8.98 -22.64
N LEU A 59 10.59 8.08 -22.24
CA LEU A 59 9.14 8.33 -22.16
C LEU A 59 8.67 8.71 -20.76
N HIS A 60 9.56 8.71 -19.77
CA HIS A 60 9.20 9.02 -18.39
C HIS A 60 10.32 9.76 -17.66
N LYS A 61 9.92 10.47 -16.61
CA LYS A 61 10.82 11.08 -15.64
C LYS A 61 10.54 10.44 -14.27
N SER A 62 11.58 9.94 -13.61
CA SER A 62 11.44 9.45 -12.24
C SER A 62 11.34 10.62 -11.25
N SER A 63 10.39 10.56 -10.33
CA SER A 63 10.22 11.54 -9.25
C SER A 63 10.74 11.05 -7.89
N GLY A 64 11.20 9.81 -7.80
CA GLY A 64 11.78 9.22 -6.59
C GLY A 64 11.71 7.71 -6.59
N ASN A 65 12.52 7.10 -5.75
CA ASN A 65 12.51 5.68 -5.45
C ASN A 65 12.39 5.49 -3.94
N TYR A 66 11.51 4.59 -3.54
CA TYR A 66 11.23 4.32 -2.14
C TYR A 66 11.29 2.82 -1.88
N MET A 67 11.83 2.45 -0.74
CA MET A 67 11.78 1.07 -0.25
C MET A 67 10.79 0.98 0.92
N TRP A 68 9.84 0.05 0.82
CA TRP A 68 8.79 -0.14 1.80
C TRP A 68 8.78 -1.58 2.30
N SER A 69 8.63 -1.76 3.60
CA SER A 69 8.37 -3.07 4.19
C SER A 69 6.96 -3.16 4.74
N MET A 70 6.33 -4.32 4.56
CA MET A 70 5.00 -4.56 5.10
C MET A 70 5.07 -4.94 6.57
N ASN A 71 4.37 -4.20 7.43
CA ASN A 71 4.15 -4.59 8.81
C ASN A 71 2.97 -5.58 8.86
N LYS A 72 3.29 -6.88 8.83
CA LYS A 72 2.30 -7.96 8.86
C LYS A 72 1.44 -7.93 10.13
N ASN A 73 2.02 -7.51 11.26
CA ASN A 73 1.31 -7.45 12.54
C ASN A 73 0.24 -6.35 12.56
N MET A 74 0.42 -5.28 11.81
CA MET A 74 -0.52 -4.16 11.71
C MET A 74 -1.42 -4.24 10.47
N SER A 75 -1.12 -5.14 9.54
CA SER A 75 -1.91 -5.38 8.33
C SER A 75 -3.08 -6.32 8.62
N TYR A 76 -4.17 -6.15 7.88
CA TYR A 76 -5.37 -6.97 7.97
C TYR A 76 -5.71 -7.58 6.60
N ASN A 77 -5.91 -8.90 6.58
CA ASN A 77 -6.40 -9.63 5.42
C ASN A 77 -7.87 -10.01 5.66
N SER A 78 -8.74 -9.49 4.82
CA SER A 78 -10.16 -9.86 4.84
C SER A 78 -10.37 -11.27 4.29
N LYS A 79 -11.54 -11.84 4.55
CA LYS A 79 -11.97 -13.11 3.95
C LYS A 79 -12.41 -12.94 2.48
N ASN A 80 -12.45 -11.72 1.97
CA ASN A 80 -12.85 -11.44 0.60
C ASN A 80 -11.76 -11.88 -0.38
N THR A 81 -12.08 -12.84 -1.25
CA THR A 81 -11.19 -13.39 -2.27
C THR A 81 -11.31 -12.68 -3.62
N GLU A 82 -12.24 -11.73 -3.76
CA GLU A 82 -12.36 -10.96 -4.99
C GLU A 82 -11.11 -10.11 -5.26
N ARG A 83 -10.72 -10.05 -6.53
CA ARG A 83 -9.61 -9.20 -6.95
C ARG A 83 -9.95 -7.72 -6.79
N GLN A 84 -9.24 -7.06 -5.91
CA GLN A 84 -9.40 -5.64 -5.60
C GLN A 84 -8.24 -4.87 -6.23
N ASN A 85 -8.48 -4.16 -7.32
CA ASN A 85 -7.44 -3.43 -8.08
C ASN A 85 -7.33 -1.95 -7.71
N HIS A 86 -8.32 -1.39 -7.04
CA HIS A 86 -8.33 -0.01 -6.60
C HIS A 86 -7.67 0.09 -5.22
N ARG A 87 -6.81 1.11 -5.05
CA ARG A 87 -6.08 1.35 -3.80
C ARG A 87 -6.34 2.77 -3.32
N ARG A 88 -6.88 2.90 -2.11
CA ARG A 88 -6.77 4.15 -1.37
C ARG A 88 -5.52 4.08 -0.52
N VAL A 89 -4.63 5.04 -0.69
CA VAL A 89 -3.37 5.12 0.06
C VAL A 89 -3.40 6.36 0.92
N ILE A 90 -3.20 6.17 2.22
CA ILE A 90 -3.08 7.26 3.19
C ILE A 90 -1.64 7.27 3.67
N TYR A 91 -1.00 8.43 3.62
CA TYR A 91 0.34 8.64 4.15
C TYR A 91 0.24 9.25 5.54
N TYR A 92 0.94 8.65 6.48
CA TYR A 92 1.14 9.19 7.81
C TYR A 92 2.62 9.51 7.99
N ASN A 93 2.90 10.58 8.71
CA ASN A 93 4.24 10.89 9.18
C ASN A 93 4.12 11.18 10.66
N TYR A 94 4.74 10.35 11.51
CA TYR A 94 4.69 10.52 12.95
C TYR A 94 6.01 11.04 13.48
N LYS A 95 5.96 11.83 14.56
CA LYS A 95 7.13 12.26 15.29
C LYS A 95 7.68 11.11 16.13
N ASP A 96 8.99 11.07 16.39
CA ASP A 96 9.62 10.03 17.21
C ASP A 96 8.95 9.89 18.58
N SER A 97 8.57 11.00 19.19
CA SER A 97 7.84 10.99 20.46
C SER A 97 6.44 10.36 20.40
N GLY A 98 5.86 10.28 19.22
CA GLY A 98 4.52 9.70 18.98
C GLY A 98 4.53 8.27 18.43
N GLU A 99 5.70 7.65 18.27
CA GLU A 99 5.82 6.34 17.65
C GLU A 99 4.97 5.26 18.35
N LYS A 100 5.09 5.16 19.67
CA LYS A 100 4.35 4.16 20.46
C LYS A 100 2.85 4.33 20.33
N ASP A 101 2.37 5.57 20.35
CA ASP A 101 0.95 5.89 20.24
C ASP A 101 0.43 5.59 18.84
N PHE A 102 1.20 5.93 17.80
CA PHE A 102 0.85 5.61 16.43
C PHE A 102 0.69 4.10 16.22
N TRP A 103 1.68 3.29 16.66
CA TRP A 103 1.62 1.85 16.47
C TRP A 103 0.53 1.20 17.33
N ARG A 104 0.30 1.68 18.56
CA ARG A 104 -0.84 1.26 19.40
C ARG A 104 -2.17 1.52 18.71
N PHE A 105 -2.36 2.71 18.13
CA PHE A 105 -3.55 3.05 17.35
C PHE A 105 -3.73 2.09 16.16
N ARG A 106 -2.67 1.82 15.39
CA ARG A 106 -2.75 0.91 14.23
C ARG A 106 -3.13 -0.52 14.65
N GLU A 107 -2.59 -1.00 15.76
CA GLU A 107 -2.96 -2.30 16.33
C GLU A 107 -4.43 -2.36 16.73
N ARG A 108 -4.93 -1.34 17.39
CA ARG A 108 -6.34 -1.22 17.79
C ARG A 108 -7.26 -1.22 16.57
N VAL A 109 -6.95 -0.45 15.54
CA VAL A 109 -7.69 -0.44 14.27
C VAL A 109 -7.75 -1.84 13.67
N LYS A 110 -6.62 -2.56 13.59
CA LYS A 110 -6.62 -3.95 13.11
C LYS A 110 -7.53 -4.84 13.92
N LYS A 111 -7.48 -4.78 15.25
CA LYS A 111 -8.35 -5.58 16.14
C LYS A 111 -9.84 -5.27 15.92
N ALA A 112 -10.19 -4.00 15.72
CA ALA A 112 -11.54 -3.59 15.38
C ALA A 112 -11.99 -4.13 14.02
N MET A 113 -11.10 -4.11 12.99
CA MET A 113 -11.39 -4.70 11.68
C MET A 113 -11.64 -6.21 11.77
N VAL A 114 -10.86 -6.92 12.60
CA VAL A 114 -11.09 -8.35 12.86
C VAL A 114 -12.44 -8.58 13.52
N ALA A 115 -12.77 -7.81 14.58
CA ALA A 115 -14.04 -7.94 15.33
C ALA A 115 -15.27 -7.61 14.46
N ALA A 116 -15.15 -6.63 13.57
CA ALA A 116 -16.20 -6.26 12.61
C ALA A 116 -16.26 -7.16 11.37
N ASN A 117 -15.35 -8.13 11.21
CA ASN A 117 -15.19 -8.90 9.98
C ASN A 117 -15.15 -7.98 8.73
N PHE A 118 -14.31 -6.94 8.79
CA PHE A 118 -14.24 -5.91 7.75
C PHE A 118 -13.88 -6.52 6.38
N GLY A 119 -14.62 -6.14 5.35
CA GLY A 119 -14.58 -6.83 4.05
C GLY A 119 -13.37 -6.51 3.18
N GLN A 120 -12.52 -5.53 3.54
CA GLN A 120 -11.40 -5.09 2.72
C GLN A 120 -10.05 -5.39 3.37
N ASN A 121 -9.06 -5.67 2.54
CA ASN A 121 -7.68 -5.77 2.98
C ASN A 121 -7.13 -4.38 3.34
N MET A 122 -6.34 -4.33 4.39
CA MET A 122 -5.57 -3.16 4.79
C MET A 122 -4.10 -3.54 4.94
N ASN A 123 -3.23 -3.00 4.10
CA ASN A 123 -1.79 -3.18 4.22
C ASN A 123 -1.17 -1.94 4.88
N VAL A 124 -0.38 -2.17 5.91
CA VAL A 124 0.42 -1.14 6.59
C VAL A 124 1.87 -1.32 6.19
N MET A 125 2.46 -0.29 5.58
CA MET A 125 3.81 -0.30 5.05
C MET A 125 4.61 0.81 5.74
N TYR A 126 5.77 0.49 6.28
CA TYR A 126 6.71 1.49 6.76
C TYR A 126 7.85 1.69 5.77
N CYS A 127 8.34 2.92 5.69
CA CYS A 127 9.41 3.27 4.78
C CYS A 127 10.78 2.91 5.35
N ASN A 128 11.59 2.20 4.56
CA ASN A 128 12.96 1.86 4.93
C ASN A 128 13.98 2.81 4.31
N SER A 129 13.66 3.38 3.13
CA SER A 129 14.60 4.24 2.41
C SER A 129 13.87 5.16 1.43
N GLY A 130 14.43 6.34 1.23
CA GLY A 130 13.95 7.35 0.28
C GLY A 130 12.84 8.25 0.81
N CYS A 131 12.42 8.10 2.06
CA CYS A 131 11.36 8.89 2.67
C CYS A 131 11.90 9.96 3.63
N ASP A 132 11.09 10.99 3.81
CA ASP A 132 11.34 12.04 4.81
C ASP A 132 10.72 11.63 6.15
N GLY A 133 11.57 11.32 7.14
CA GLY A 133 11.14 10.95 8.49
C GLY A 133 10.41 9.61 8.57
N ASN A 134 9.59 9.46 9.61
CA ASN A 134 8.87 8.23 9.94
C ASN A 134 7.58 8.09 9.12
N MET A 135 7.74 7.79 7.84
CA MET A 135 6.61 7.70 6.91
C MET A 135 6.01 6.30 6.87
N VAL A 136 4.68 6.23 6.98
CA VAL A 136 3.88 5.02 6.89
C VAL A 136 2.81 5.18 5.83
N GLN A 137 2.63 4.17 4.99
CA GLN A 137 1.49 4.05 4.09
C GLN A 137 0.49 3.06 4.66
N VAL A 138 -0.78 3.45 4.69
CA VAL A 138 -1.90 2.55 4.92
C VAL A 138 -2.68 2.43 3.62
N ARG A 139 -2.72 1.22 3.08
CA ARG A 139 -3.33 0.92 1.78
C ARG A 139 -4.58 0.09 1.98
N PHE A 140 -5.75 0.67 1.72
CA PHE A 140 -7.01 -0.04 1.66
C PHE A 140 -7.26 -0.54 0.23
N HIS A 141 -7.75 -1.74 0.12
CA HIS A 141 -8.03 -2.38 -1.15
C HIS A 141 -9.53 -2.38 -1.43
N HIS A 142 -9.91 -1.90 -2.60
CA HIS A 142 -11.30 -1.81 -3.05
C HIS A 142 -11.44 -2.37 -4.46
N LYS A 143 -12.63 -2.73 -4.87
CA LYS A 143 -12.93 -3.18 -6.23
C LYS A 143 -12.75 -2.04 -7.24
N ASN A 144 -13.36 -0.89 -6.95
CA ASN A 144 -13.38 0.34 -7.74
C ASN A 144 -13.81 1.53 -6.84
N PHE A 145 -14.08 2.69 -7.40
CA PHE A 145 -14.58 3.87 -6.66
C PHE A 145 -15.94 3.62 -6.00
N THR A 146 -16.88 2.97 -6.68
CA THR A 146 -18.18 2.62 -6.09
C THR A 146 -17.98 1.69 -4.90
N GLY A 147 -17.13 0.65 -5.05
CA GLY A 147 -16.76 -0.23 -3.96
C GLY A 147 -16.14 0.52 -2.79
N GLN A 148 -15.22 1.45 -3.05
CA GLN A 148 -14.65 2.30 -2.00
C GLN A 148 -15.73 3.09 -1.25
N ASN A 149 -16.67 3.70 -1.96
CA ASN A 149 -17.75 4.45 -1.33
C ASN A 149 -18.65 3.55 -0.46
N ASN A 150 -18.99 2.36 -0.95
CA ASN A 150 -19.78 1.39 -0.19
C ASN A 150 -19.06 0.90 1.07
N ASP A 151 -17.75 0.67 0.97
CA ASP A 151 -16.90 0.22 2.09
C ASP A 151 -16.81 1.29 3.19
N TYR A 152 -16.90 2.58 2.82
CA TYR A 152 -16.94 3.70 3.78
C TYR A 152 -18.33 4.04 4.30
N GLY A 153 -19.37 3.35 3.87
CA GLY A 153 -20.70 3.42 4.44
C GLY A 153 -20.81 2.57 5.71
N LYS A 154 -21.79 1.67 5.72
CA LYS A 154 -22.07 0.79 6.87
C LYS A 154 -20.86 -0.04 7.34
N PRO A 155 -20.03 -0.66 6.48
CA PRO A 155 -18.88 -1.45 6.96
C PRO A 155 -17.90 -0.65 7.82
N LEU A 156 -17.58 0.58 7.42
CA LEU A 156 -16.72 1.46 8.22
C LEU A 156 -17.39 1.86 9.54
N THR A 157 -18.68 2.18 9.51
CA THR A 157 -19.45 2.52 10.72
C THR A 157 -19.45 1.35 11.71
N ASP A 158 -19.68 0.14 11.23
CA ASP A 158 -19.65 -1.07 12.07
C ASP A 158 -18.25 -1.31 12.67
N MET A 159 -17.18 -1.07 11.89
CA MET A 159 -15.81 -1.17 12.39
C MET A 159 -15.50 -0.11 13.47
N ILE A 160 -15.96 1.13 13.29
CA ILE A 160 -15.81 2.20 14.28
C ILE A 160 -16.56 1.83 15.57
N ALA A 161 -17.80 1.31 15.46
CA ALA A 161 -18.56 0.86 16.61
C ALA A 161 -17.83 -0.25 17.38
N LYS A 162 -17.18 -1.19 16.67
CA LYS A 162 -16.33 -2.21 17.31
C LYS A 162 -15.07 -1.63 17.95
N TYR A 163 -14.48 -0.60 17.36
CA TYR A 163 -13.37 0.12 17.97
C TYR A 163 -13.78 0.76 19.30
N ASP A 164 -14.92 1.46 19.30
CA ASP A 164 -15.47 2.13 20.51
C ASP A 164 -15.86 1.14 21.59
N GLU A 165 -16.42 -0.01 21.22
CA GLU A 165 -16.73 -1.12 22.14
C GLU A 165 -15.47 -1.67 22.82
N LEU A 166 -14.39 -1.84 22.07
CA LEU A 166 -13.16 -2.44 22.57
C LEU A 166 -12.29 -1.47 23.39
N TYR A 167 -12.32 -0.18 23.10
CA TYR A 167 -11.33 0.77 23.62
C TYR A 167 -11.94 2.03 24.23
N GLY A 168 -13.25 2.22 24.12
CA GLY A 168 -13.95 3.43 24.52
C GLY A 168 -14.01 4.47 23.40
N LYS A 169 -15.00 5.36 23.49
CA LYS A 169 -15.11 6.50 22.59
C LYS A 169 -13.90 7.41 22.76
N ASP A 170 -13.43 7.98 21.67
CA ASP A 170 -12.28 8.92 21.64
C ASP A 170 -10.94 8.33 22.12
N ALA A 171 -10.78 7.00 22.06
CA ALA A 171 -9.57 6.30 22.47
C ALA A 171 -8.46 6.29 21.39
N TYR A 172 -8.36 7.38 20.60
CA TYR A 172 -7.39 7.54 19.50
C TYR A 172 -6.01 7.91 20.01
#